data_1e7d29bb61f243496142261ff4bae163
#
_entry.id   1e7d29bb61f243496142261ff4bae163
#
_cell.length_a   1.000
_cell.length_b   1.000
_cell.length_c   1.000
_cell.angle_alpha   90.00
_cell.angle_beta   90.00
_cell.angle_gamma   90.00
#
_symmetry.space_group_name_H-M   'P 1'
#
loop_
_entity.id
_entity.type
_entity.pdbx_description
1 polymer ?
#
loop_
_entity_poly.entity_id
_entity_poly.type
_entity_poly.pdbx_seq_one_letter_code
_entity_poly.pdbx_strand_id
1 'polypeptide(L)'
;MRTLLFLYERVSASDVWWEAGALIRRHPVAMLLPAAFLGMLVEIPYLLPDSEYIIQGILAFLIQAFAFYFYVAYAEEIMIEARRAEHIPLRSVLTRFLHVAPAVPLVTIASVAAVIVPGAAASLLVIPGLWLLTPWSLFVPAIVRERLGPFAALRRSNELVRGHFELVFLTATFAVILEESVLSLGALVGFLVSNSDTWGEWAGGSVAVILILPLASLATALAYGSLSPHS
;
A
#
# COMPACT_ATOMS: atom_id res chain seq x y z
N MET A 1 20.25 18.28 1.62
CA MET A 1 19.85 19.64 1.23
C MET A 1 18.63 19.71 0.32
N ARG A 2 18.22 18.63 -0.36
CA ARG A 2 16.94 18.58 -1.12
C ARG A 2 15.68 18.38 -0.25
N THR A 3 15.82 17.90 0.97
CA THR A 3 14.70 17.54 1.89
C THR A 3 13.91 18.74 2.42
N LEU A 4 14.41 19.97 2.30
CA LEU A 4 13.72 21.19 2.72
C LEU A 4 12.94 21.88 1.59
N LEU A 5 13.12 21.45 0.33
CA LEU A 5 12.41 22.00 -0.83
C LEU A 5 10.94 21.54 -0.92
N PHE A 6 10.59 20.43 -0.25
CA PHE A 6 9.22 19.93 -0.21
C PHE A 6 8.20 20.83 0.50
N LEU A 7 8.65 21.87 1.20
CA LEU A 7 7.76 22.78 1.93
C LEU A 7 7.22 23.96 1.10
N TYR A 8 7.70 24.13 -0.14
CA TYR A 8 7.31 25.32 -0.94
C TYR A 8 7.05 25.07 -2.44
N GLU A 9 7.37 23.92 -2.99
CA GLU A 9 7.08 23.54 -4.38
C GLU A 9 5.88 22.60 -4.46
N ARG A 10 5.06 22.74 -5.51
CA ARG A 10 3.96 21.80 -5.80
C ARG A 10 4.56 20.42 -6.00
N VAL A 11 4.42 19.55 -4.99
CA VAL A 11 4.85 18.15 -5.07
C VAL A 11 4.06 17.47 -6.20
N SER A 12 4.77 16.88 -7.15
CA SER A 12 4.17 16.10 -8.22
C SER A 12 4.05 14.62 -7.83
N ALA A 13 3.16 13.88 -8.49
CA ALA A 13 3.07 12.43 -8.27
C ALA A 13 4.40 11.73 -8.57
N SER A 14 5.16 12.17 -9.58
CA SER A 14 6.47 11.61 -9.89
C SER A 14 7.48 11.79 -8.75
N ASP A 15 7.46 12.92 -8.05
CA ASP A 15 8.37 13.15 -6.92
C ASP A 15 8.11 12.18 -5.78
N VAL A 16 6.84 11.91 -5.50
CA VAL A 16 6.41 10.92 -4.51
C VAL A 16 6.96 9.53 -4.83
N TRP A 17 6.87 9.09 -6.08
CA TRP A 17 7.36 7.79 -6.52
C TRP A 17 8.88 7.68 -6.51
N TRP A 18 9.59 8.74 -6.90
CA TRP A 18 11.05 8.79 -6.83
C TRP A 18 11.57 8.73 -5.38
N GLU A 19 10.94 9.45 -4.48
CA GLU A 19 11.29 9.43 -3.05
C GLU A 19 11.02 8.05 -2.42
N ALA A 20 9.87 7.44 -2.73
CA ALA A 20 9.55 6.07 -2.29
C ALA A 20 10.63 5.08 -2.74
N GLY A 21 11.02 5.10 -4.01
CA GLY A 21 12.09 4.27 -4.54
C GLY A 21 13.46 4.56 -3.91
N ALA A 22 13.75 5.81 -3.58
CA ALA A 22 14.99 6.19 -2.90
C ALA A 22 15.06 5.63 -1.46
N LEU A 23 13.95 5.67 -0.71
CA LEU A 23 13.85 5.10 0.64
C LEU A 23 14.05 3.58 0.63
N ILE A 24 13.45 2.86 -0.33
CA ILE A 24 13.66 1.41 -0.47
C ILE A 24 15.13 1.09 -0.75
N ARG A 25 15.77 1.80 -1.68
CA ARG A 25 17.19 1.60 -2.00
C ARG A 25 18.10 1.89 -0.82
N ARG A 26 17.77 2.88 0.00
CA ARG A 26 18.57 3.26 1.16
C ARG A 26 18.40 2.29 2.33
N HIS A 27 17.21 1.73 2.52
CA HIS A 27 16.87 0.86 3.64
C HIS A 27 16.18 -0.45 3.18
N PRO A 28 16.84 -1.27 2.32
CA PRO A 28 16.19 -2.41 1.68
C PRO A 28 15.67 -3.44 2.69
N VAL A 29 16.43 -3.75 3.72
CA VAL A 29 16.00 -4.73 4.73
C VAL A 29 14.76 -4.26 5.49
N ALA A 30 14.73 -2.99 5.91
CA ALA A 30 13.59 -2.43 6.61
C ALA A 30 12.33 -2.41 5.74
N MET A 31 12.47 -2.22 4.44
CA MET A 31 11.34 -2.13 3.52
C MET A 31 10.93 -3.49 2.94
N LEU A 32 11.87 -4.36 2.58
CA LEU A 32 11.53 -5.61 1.89
C LEU A 32 11.21 -6.76 2.85
N LEU A 33 11.77 -6.80 4.07
CA LEU A 33 11.55 -7.90 4.99
C LEU A 33 10.07 -8.03 5.45
N PRO A 34 9.40 -6.94 5.90
CA PRO A 34 7.98 -7.02 6.22
C PRO A 34 7.11 -7.28 4.98
N ALA A 35 7.50 -6.76 3.82
CA ALA A 35 6.81 -7.02 2.56
C ALA A 35 6.93 -8.49 2.15
N ALA A 36 8.07 -9.14 2.38
CA ALA A 36 8.25 -10.56 2.11
C ALA A 36 7.28 -11.43 2.95
N PHE A 37 7.13 -11.10 4.23
CA PHE A 37 6.18 -11.79 5.09
C PHE A 37 4.73 -11.61 4.62
N LEU A 38 4.33 -10.37 4.32
CA LEU A 38 2.97 -10.07 3.86
C LEU A 38 2.72 -10.62 2.45
N GLY A 39 3.71 -10.55 1.55
CA GLY A 39 3.58 -11.07 0.19
C GLY A 39 3.32 -12.57 0.15
N MET A 40 3.98 -13.33 1.02
CA MET A 40 3.69 -14.78 1.14
C MET A 40 2.27 -15.03 1.65
N LEU A 41 1.75 -14.19 2.55
CA LEU A 41 0.38 -14.32 3.06
C LEU A 41 -0.67 -13.98 2.01
N VAL A 42 -0.42 -12.96 1.20
CA VAL A 42 -1.37 -12.49 0.16
C VAL A 42 -1.66 -13.59 -0.86
N GLU A 43 -0.66 -14.37 -1.20
CA GLU A 43 -0.76 -15.41 -2.22
C GLU A 43 -1.29 -16.77 -1.70
N ILE A 44 -1.48 -16.94 -0.38
CA ILE A 44 -2.01 -18.19 0.19
C ILE A 44 -3.35 -18.62 -0.43
N PRO A 45 -4.34 -17.72 -0.66
CA PRO A 45 -5.60 -18.12 -1.26
C PRO A 45 -5.46 -18.84 -2.60
N TYR A 46 -4.44 -18.52 -3.39
CA TYR A 46 -4.20 -19.15 -4.69
C TYR A 46 -3.70 -20.60 -4.60
N LEU A 47 -3.40 -21.09 -3.39
CA LEU A 47 -3.12 -22.49 -3.13
C LEU A 47 -4.40 -23.32 -2.91
N LEU A 48 -5.57 -22.69 -2.83
CA LEU A 48 -6.85 -23.40 -2.73
C LEU A 48 -7.22 -24.06 -4.08
N PRO A 49 -8.02 -25.15 -4.03
CA PRO A 49 -8.48 -25.80 -5.26
C PRO A 49 -9.31 -24.88 -6.17
N ASP A 50 -9.15 -25.02 -7.48
CA ASP A 50 -9.87 -24.22 -8.49
C ASP A 50 -11.41 -24.33 -8.42
N SER A 51 -11.92 -25.43 -7.81
CA SER A 51 -13.37 -25.58 -7.56
C SER A 51 -13.94 -24.48 -6.66
N GLU A 52 -13.10 -23.75 -5.95
CA GLU A 52 -13.48 -22.71 -5.00
C GLU A 52 -13.04 -21.30 -5.42
N TYR A 53 -12.91 -21.06 -6.72
CA TYR A 53 -12.34 -19.83 -7.27
C TYR A 53 -13.02 -18.52 -6.76
N ILE A 54 -14.32 -18.55 -6.44
CA ILE A 54 -15.03 -17.39 -5.91
C ILE A 54 -14.54 -17.10 -4.48
N ILE A 55 -14.42 -18.12 -3.64
CA ILE A 55 -13.94 -18.00 -2.26
C ILE A 55 -12.48 -17.58 -2.29
N GLN A 56 -11.67 -18.19 -3.15
CA GLN A 56 -10.29 -17.86 -3.41
C GLN A 56 -10.13 -16.37 -3.77
N GLY A 57 -10.90 -15.85 -4.73
CA GLY A 57 -10.85 -14.46 -5.15
C GLY A 57 -11.27 -13.48 -4.05
N ILE A 58 -12.31 -13.81 -3.28
CA ILE A 58 -12.73 -12.98 -2.13
C ILE A 58 -11.65 -12.95 -1.06
N LEU A 59 -11.08 -14.10 -0.69
CA LEU A 59 -10.01 -14.19 0.32
C LEU A 59 -8.75 -13.47 -0.14
N ALA A 60 -8.33 -13.67 -1.40
CA ALA A 60 -7.19 -12.97 -1.97
C ALA A 60 -7.36 -11.45 -1.91
N PHE A 61 -8.51 -10.95 -2.34
CA PHE A 61 -8.82 -9.53 -2.28
C PHE A 61 -8.80 -8.96 -0.85
N LEU A 62 -9.41 -9.67 0.12
CA LEU A 62 -9.43 -9.21 1.51
C LEU A 62 -8.04 -9.22 2.14
N ILE A 63 -7.25 -10.27 1.90
CA ILE A 63 -5.89 -10.39 2.44
C ILE A 63 -4.97 -9.37 1.77
N GLN A 64 -5.09 -9.15 0.46
CA GLN A 64 -4.30 -8.15 -0.26
C GLN A 64 -4.62 -6.73 0.22
N ALA A 65 -5.89 -6.37 0.34
CA ALA A 65 -6.29 -5.08 0.89
C ALA A 65 -5.77 -4.87 2.32
N PHE A 66 -5.88 -5.91 3.15
CA PHE A 66 -5.34 -5.90 4.51
C PHE A 66 -3.81 -5.70 4.51
N ALA A 67 -3.08 -6.48 3.72
CA ALA A 67 -1.62 -6.39 3.63
C ALA A 67 -1.16 -5.01 3.16
N PHE A 68 -1.82 -4.44 2.14
CA PHE A 68 -1.53 -3.10 1.64
C PHE A 68 -1.73 -2.05 2.73
N TYR A 69 -2.89 -2.00 3.37
CA TYR A 69 -3.18 -0.99 4.39
C TYR A 69 -2.34 -1.18 5.65
N PHE A 70 -2.07 -2.43 6.04
CA PHE A 70 -1.14 -2.71 7.13
C PHE A 70 0.26 -2.21 6.80
N TYR A 71 0.72 -2.42 5.56
CA TYR A 71 2.03 -1.94 5.15
C TYR A 71 2.08 -0.41 5.06
N VAL A 72 1.02 0.26 4.62
CA VAL A 72 0.93 1.75 4.66
C VAL A 72 1.09 2.25 6.10
N ALA A 73 0.43 1.61 7.06
CA ALA A 73 0.57 1.96 8.47
C ALA A 73 2.00 1.75 8.98
N TYR A 74 2.65 0.64 8.60
CA TYR A 74 4.05 0.38 8.90
C TYR A 74 4.99 1.41 8.25
N ALA A 75 4.75 1.77 6.99
CA ALA A 75 5.53 2.76 6.27
C ALA A 75 5.48 4.13 6.96
N GLU A 76 4.33 4.53 7.46
CA GLU A 76 4.18 5.75 8.27
C GLU A 76 5.04 5.71 9.54
N GLU A 77 5.02 4.61 10.27
CA GLU A 77 5.78 4.46 11.52
C GLU A 77 7.29 4.48 11.30
N ILE A 78 7.77 3.90 10.19
CA ILE A 78 9.21 3.76 9.95
C ILE A 78 9.80 4.89 9.09
N MET A 79 8.99 5.62 8.34
CA MET A 79 9.46 6.63 7.38
C MET A 79 10.25 7.75 8.06
N ILE A 80 9.84 8.19 9.25
CA ILE A 80 10.54 9.25 10.01
C ILE A 80 11.93 8.78 10.40
N GLU A 81 12.06 7.54 10.85
CA GLU A 81 13.34 6.93 11.22
C GLU A 81 14.23 6.71 9.99
N ALA A 82 13.65 6.21 8.90
CA ALA A 82 14.33 5.97 7.64
C ALA A 82 14.94 7.23 7.02
N ARG A 83 14.32 8.39 7.24
CA ARG A 83 14.86 9.66 6.77
C ARG A 83 16.03 10.19 7.61
N ARG A 84 16.10 9.84 8.88
CA ARG A 84 17.07 10.35 9.84
C ARG A 84 18.27 9.42 10.04
N ALA A 85 18.05 8.12 9.94
CA ALA A 85 19.05 7.11 10.20
C ALA A 85 19.78 6.71 8.93
N GLU A 86 21.08 6.48 9.03
CA GLU A 86 21.87 5.87 7.96
C GLU A 86 21.54 4.37 7.84
N HIS A 87 21.25 3.73 8.97
CA HIS A 87 20.92 2.31 9.06
C HIS A 87 19.80 2.07 10.06
N ILE A 88 18.79 1.30 9.70
CA ILE A 88 17.69 0.92 10.59
C ILE A 88 17.96 -0.49 11.12
N PRO A 89 18.13 -0.68 12.44
CA PRO A 89 18.41 -2.00 13.01
C PRO A 89 17.15 -2.89 12.91
N LEU A 90 17.37 -4.20 12.72
CA LEU A 90 16.28 -5.19 12.61
C LEU A 90 15.30 -5.16 13.79
N ARG A 91 15.81 -4.89 14.99
CA ARG A 91 14.97 -4.72 16.18
C ARG A 91 13.95 -3.58 16.02
N SER A 92 14.38 -2.46 15.43
CA SER A 92 13.50 -1.33 15.16
C SER A 92 12.44 -1.70 14.13
N VAL A 93 12.81 -2.40 13.06
CA VAL A 93 11.88 -2.93 12.06
C VAL A 93 10.79 -3.77 12.72
N LEU A 94 11.18 -4.75 13.52
CA LEU A 94 10.24 -5.65 14.20
C LEU A 94 9.36 -4.90 15.21
N THR A 95 9.95 -3.99 16.00
CA THR A 95 9.21 -3.19 16.97
C THR A 95 8.16 -2.32 16.27
N ARG A 96 8.50 -1.66 15.17
CA ARG A 96 7.56 -0.82 14.41
C ARG A 96 6.48 -1.65 13.74
N PHE A 97 6.83 -2.79 13.18
CA PHE A 97 5.86 -3.72 12.61
C PHE A 97 4.82 -4.17 13.66
N LEU A 98 5.25 -4.50 14.88
CA LEU A 98 4.37 -4.87 15.97
C LEU A 98 3.58 -3.66 16.53
N HIS A 99 4.13 -2.45 16.46
CA HIS A 99 3.45 -1.22 16.90
C HIS A 99 2.21 -0.89 16.07
N VAL A 100 2.19 -1.33 14.84
CA VAL A 100 1.03 -1.16 13.93
C VAL A 100 -0.12 -2.11 14.30
N ALA A 101 0.15 -3.22 14.98
CA ALA A 101 -0.87 -4.22 15.33
C ALA A 101 -2.12 -3.65 16.03
N PRO A 102 -2.04 -2.68 16.97
CA PRO A 102 -3.23 -2.09 17.58
C PRO A 102 -4.09 -1.25 16.62
N ALA A 103 -3.51 -0.74 15.53
CA ALA A 103 -4.26 0.01 14.51
C ALA A 103 -5.02 -0.90 13.54
N VAL A 104 -4.67 -2.20 13.47
CA VAL A 104 -5.26 -3.18 12.55
C VAL A 104 -6.79 -3.22 12.57
N PRO A 105 -7.49 -3.29 13.73
CA PRO A 105 -8.95 -3.29 13.75
C PRO A 105 -9.55 -2.02 13.14
N LEU A 106 -8.96 -0.86 13.42
CA LEU A 106 -9.41 0.44 12.90
C LEU A 106 -9.21 0.52 11.39
N VAL A 107 -8.03 0.09 10.92
CA VAL A 107 -7.69 0.01 9.50
C VAL A 107 -8.63 -0.95 8.78
N THR A 108 -8.91 -2.13 9.35
CA THR A 108 -9.81 -3.11 8.77
C THR A 108 -11.23 -2.56 8.62
N ILE A 109 -11.79 -1.94 9.67
CA ILE A 109 -13.14 -1.35 9.62
C ILE A 109 -13.20 -0.24 8.55
N ALA A 110 -12.19 0.65 8.52
CA ALA A 110 -12.14 1.72 7.53
C ALA A 110 -11.97 1.18 6.10
N SER A 111 -11.16 0.12 5.91
CA SER A 111 -10.97 -0.54 4.62
C SER A 111 -12.27 -1.17 4.11
N VAL A 112 -12.98 -1.89 4.96
CA VAL A 112 -14.29 -2.47 4.63
C VAL A 112 -15.28 -1.38 4.20
N ALA A 113 -15.35 -0.28 4.94
CA ALA A 113 -16.22 0.84 4.60
C ALA A 113 -15.80 1.52 3.27
N ALA A 114 -14.49 1.70 3.06
CA ALA A 114 -13.95 2.32 1.84
C ALA A 114 -14.11 1.44 0.60
N VAL A 115 -14.10 0.12 0.75
CA VAL A 115 -14.15 -0.83 -0.37
C VAL A 115 -15.57 -1.25 -0.72
N ILE A 116 -16.44 -1.51 0.27
CA ILE A 116 -17.80 -2.00 -0.01
C ILE A 116 -18.63 -0.96 -0.77
N VAL A 117 -18.52 0.32 -0.38
CA VAL A 117 -19.36 1.36 -0.98
C VAL A 117 -18.98 1.71 -2.41
N PRO A 118 -17.68 1.96 -2.74
CA PRO A 118 -17.26 2.22 -4.12
C PRO A 118 -16.93 0.95 -4.89
N GLY A 119 -16.55 -0.16 -4.24
CA GLY A 119 -16.17 -1.41 -4.90
C GLY A 119 -17.32 -2.02 -5.70
N ALA A 120 -18.54 -1.91 -5.22
CA ALA A 120 -19.74 -2.29 -5.97
C ALA A 120 -19.95 -1.42 -7.23
N ALA A 121 -19.52 -0.15 -7.20
CA ALA A 121 -19.57 0.75 -8.36
C ALA A 121 -18.35 0.59 -9.27
N ALA A 122 -17.19 0.25 -8.69
CA ALA A 122 -15.93 0.05 -9.40
C ALA A 122 -15.87 -1.26 -10.20
N SER A 123 -16.64 -2.27 -9.81
CA SER A 123 -16.71 -3.54 -10.55
C SER A 123 -17.23 -3.38 -11.99
N LEU A 124 -17.83 -2.24 -12.32
CA LEU A 124 -18.30 -1.95 -13.66
C LEU A 124 -17.29 -1.21 -14.54
N LEU A 125 -16.42 -0.38 -13.94
CA LEU A 125 -15.43 0.42 -14.68
C LEU A 125 -14.25 0.82 -13.77
N VAL A 126 -13.02 0.46 -14.12
CA VAL A 126 -11.80 0.70 -13.32
C VAL A 126 -11.57 2.19 -13.03
N ILE A 127 -11.60 3.05 -14.05
CA ILE A 127 -11.31 4.49 -13.90
C ILE A 127 -12.35 5.21 -13.02
N PRO A 128 -13.67 5.07 -13.21
CA PRO A 128 -14.66 5.61 -12.28
C PRO A 128 -14.54 5.06 -10.87
N GLY A 129 -14.16 3.79 -10.71
CA GLY A 129 -13.92 3.19 -9.40
C GLY A 129 -12.76 3.85 -8.66
N LEU A 130 -11.64 4.04 -9.32
CA LEU A 130 -10.48 4.75 -8.75
C LEU A 130 -10.83 6.21 -8.42
N TRP A 131 -11.62 6.87 -9.26
CA TRP A 131 -12.11 8.22 -8.98
C TRP A 131 -12.92 8.28 -7.68
N LEU A 132 -13.82 7.33 -7.46
CA LEU A 132 -14.64 7.24 -6.24
C LEU A 132 -13.84 6.85 -5.00
N LEU A 133 -12.78 6.03 -5.16
CA LEU A 133 -11.90 5.59 -4.06
C LEU A 133 -10.89 6.67 -3.65
N THR A 134 -10.49 7.54 -4.57
CA THR A 134 -9.46 8.57 -4.33
C THR A 134 -9.70 9.41 -3.07
N PRO A 135 -10.92 9.92 -2.77
CA PRO A 135 -11.19 10.70 -1.56
C PRO A 135 -10.87 9.96 -0.26
N TRP A 136 -10.82 8.63 -0.29
CA TRP A 136 -10.57 7.79 0.89
C TRP A 136 -9.21 7.08 0.87
N SER A 137 -8.39 7.30 -0.14
CA SER A 137 -7.09 6.60 -0.27
C SER A 137 -6.08 6.93 0.83
N LEU A 138 -6.22 8.07 1.52
CA LEU A 138 -5.30 8.55 2.53
C LEU A 138 -5.78 8.30 3.98
N PHE A 139 -6.79 7.46 4.20
CA PHE A 139 -7.35 7.27 5.54
C PHE A 139 -6.40 6.56 6.50
N VAL A 140 -5.57 5.62 6.02
CA VAL A 140 -4.63 4.87 6.87
C VAL A 140 -3.58 5.78 7.50
N PRO A 141 -2.86 6.62 6.74
CA PRO A 141 -1.99 7.62 7.33
C PRO A 141 -2.68 8.51 8.37
N ALA A 142 -3.94 8.90 8.14
CA ALA A 142 -4.71 9.69 9.09
C ALA A 142 -5.00 8.93 10.40
N ILE A 143 -5.27 7.62 10.33
CA ILE A 143 -5.42 6.77 11.54
C ILE A 143 -4.11 6.75 12.34
N VAL A 144 -2.98 6.52 11.67
CA VAL A 144 -1.69 6.32 12.32
C VAL A 144 -1.13 7.63 12.88
N ARG A 145 -1.06 8.68 12.06
CA ARG A 145 -0.44 9.96 12.44
C ARG A 145 -1.31 10.80 13.37
N GLU A 146 -2.59 10.95 13.02
CA GLU A 146 -3.52 11.80 13.75
C GLU A 146 -4.30 11.02 14.82
N ARG A 147 -4.09 9.68 14.93
CA ARG A 147 -4.77 8.77 15.88
C ARG A 147 -6.29 8.86 15.81
N LEU A 148 -6.82 9.02 14.61
CA LEU A 148 -8.24 9.17 14.37
C LEU A 148 -8.95 7.81 14.39
N GLY A 149 -10.23 7.82 14.77
CA GLY A 149 -11.10 6.67 14.54
C GLY A 149 -11.42 6.49 13.05
N PRO A 150 -11.94 5.29 12.64
CA PRO A 150 -12.07 4.92 11.23
C PRO A 150 -12.90 5.93 10.40
N PHE A 151 -14.05 6.35 10.88
CA PHE A 151 -14.90 7.29 10.14
C PHE A 151 -14.35 8.72 10.13
N ALA A 152 -13.68 9.14 11.22
CA ALA A 152 -13.00 10.44 11.26
C ALA A 152 -11.81 10.46 10.28
N ALA A 153 -11.08 9.36 10.15
CA ALA A 153 -9.99 9.22 9.20
C ALA A 153 -10.46 9.27 7.73
N LEU A 154 -11.57 8.62 7.40
CA LEU A 154 -12.18 8.71 6.06
C LEU A 154 -12.60 10.15 5.73
N ARG A 155 -13.20 10.85 6.69
CA ARG A 155 -13.56 12.26 6.54
C ARG A 155 -12.31 13.13 6.34
N ARG A 156 -11.29 12.91 7.17
CA ARG A 156 -10.01 13.63 7.09
C ARG A 156 -9.33 13.42 5.74
N SER A 157 -9.28 12.17 5.25
CA SER A 157 -8.79 11.85 3.92
C SER A 157 -9.52 12.64 2.83
N ASN A 158 -10.84 12.66 2.85
CA ASN A 158 -11.64 13.41 1.90
C ASN A 158 -11.39 14.93 1.95
N GLU A 159 -11.17 15.49 3.14
CA GLU A 159 -10.81 16.92 3.32
C GLU A 159 -9.47 17.24 2.68
N LEU A 160 -8.44 16.41 2.90
CA LEU A 160 -7.10 16.57 2.33
C LEU A 160 -7.10 16.43 0.81
N VAL A 161 -7.84 15.46 0.28
CA VAL A 161 -7.88 15.18 -1.15
C VAL A 161 -8.60 16.26 -1.94
N ARG A 162 -9.63 16.93 -1.40
CA ARG A 162 -10.39 17.95 -2.12
C ARG A 162 -9.55 19.07 -2.74
N GLY A 163 -8.46 19.47 -2.06
CA GLY A 163 -7.56 20.51 -2.57
C GLY A 163 -6.46 19.98 -3.50
N HIS A 164 -6.25 18.66 -3.54
CA HIS A 164 -5.10 18.02 -4.21
C HIS A 164 -5.50 16.72 -4.92
N PHE A 165 -6.72 16.70 -5.45
CA PHE A 165 -7.31 15.51 -6.05
C PHE A 165 -6.43 14.89 -7.14
N GLU A 166 -5.87 15.71 -8.02
CA GLU A 166 -5.03 15.24 -9.12
C GLU A 166 -3.79 14.48 -8.63
N LEU A 167 -3.08 15.04 -7.65
CA LEU A 167 -1.91 14.39 -7.06
C LEU A 167 -2.25 13.00 -6.50
N VAL A 168 -3.32 12.94 -5.69
CA VAL A 168 -3.71 11.69 -5.01
C VAL A 168 -4.27 10.69 -6.02
N PHE A 169 -5.10 11.14 -6.96
CA PHE A 169 -5.66 10.31 -8.02
C PHE A 169 -4.58 9.70 -8.91
N LEU A 170 -3.61 10.49 -9.36
CA LEU A 170 -2.50 9.99 -10.19
C LEU A 170 -1.62 9.03 -9.41
N THR A 171 -1.32 9.33 -8.13
CA THR A 171 -0.53 8.45 -7.28
C THR A 171 -1.24 7.10 -7.06
N ALA A 172 -2.53 7.11 -6.73
CA ALA A 172 -3.32 5.90 -6.51
C ALA A 172 -3.52 5.10 -7.82
N THR A 173 -3.82 5.78 -8.93
CA THR A 173 -4.00 5.13 -10.24
C THR A 173 -2.71 4.47 -10.71
N PHE A 174 -1.57 5.14 -10.57
CA PHE A 174 -0.29 4.56 -10.92
C PHE A 174 0.07 3.38 -10.01
N ALA A 175 -0.25 3.45 -8.71
CA ALA A 175 -0.09 2.34 -7.79
C ALA A 175 -0.82 1.09 -8.28
N VAL A 176 -2.12 1.22 -8.60
CA VAL A 176 -2.95 0.11 -9.07
C VAL A 176 -2.45 -0.46 -10.40
N ILE A 177 -2.16 0.40 -11.39
CA ILE A 177 -1.65 -0.06 -12.69
C ILE A 177 -0.32 -0.80 -12.53
N LEU A 178 0.58 -0.25 -11.71
CA LEU A 178 1.89 -0.86 -11.46
C LEU A 178 1.74 -2.19 -10.72
N GLU A 179 0.88 -2.25 -9.70
CA GLU A 179 0.59 -3.45 -8.93
C GLU A 179 0.08 -4.57 -9.82
N GLU A 180 -0.99 -4.33 -10.58
CA GLU A 180 -1.58 -5.32 -11.48
C GLU A 180 -0.59 -5.78 -12.57
N SER A 181 0.21 -4.85 -13.11
CA SER A 181 1.21 -5.17 -14.13
C SER A 181 2.33 -6.06 -13.58
N VAL A 182 2.83 -5.74 -12.37
CA VAL A 182 3.93 -6.48 -11.74
C VAL A 182 3.43 -7.85 -11.26
N LEU A 183 2.22 -7.95 -10.69
CA LEU A 183 1.60 -9.21 -10.30
C LEU A 183 1.40 -10.14 -11.49
N SER A 184 0.80 -9.64 -12.57
CA SER A 184 0.57 -10.43 -13.80
C SER A 184 1.90 -10.92 -14.42
N LEU A 185 2.92 -10.06 -14.43
CA LEU A 185 4.24 -10.44 -14.92
C LEU A 185 4.91 -11.46 -13.99
N GLY A 186 4.79 -11.30 -12.69
CA GLY A 186 5.30 -12.22 -11.68
C GLY A 186 4.70 -13.62 -11.83
N ALA A 187 3.38 -13.70 -11.91
CA ALA A 187 2.65 -14.95 -12.13
C ALA A 187 3.09 -15.62 -13.43
N LEU A 188 3.15 -14.87 -14.53
CA LEU A 188 3.60 -15.39 -15.83
C LEU A 188 5.03 -15.96 -15.78
N VAL A 189 5.96 -15.20 -15.19
CA VAL A 189 7.35 -15.66 -15.05
C VAL A 189 7.44 -16.89 -14.16
N GLY A 190 6.71 -16.89 -13.05
CA GLY A 190 6.64 -18.02 -12.13
C GLY A 190 6.13 -19.29 -12.81
N PHE A 191 5.05 -19.19 -13.60
CA PHE A 191 4.52 -20.26 -14.43
C PHE A 191 5.58 -20.79 -15.44
N LEU A 192 6.20 -19.90 -16.20
CA LEU A 192 7.18 -20.27 -17.23
C LEU A 192 8.43 -20.96 -16.64
N VAL A 193 8.86 -20.55 -15.44
CA VAL A 193 10.07 -21.11 -14.79
C VAL A 193 9.78 -22.45 -14.14
N SER A 194 8.64 -22.59 -13.46
CA SER A 194 8.31 -23.80 -12.69
C SER A 194 7.58 -24.86 -13.51
N ASN A 195 7.00 -24.48 -14.66
CA ASN A 195 6.07 -25.29 -15.42
C ASN A 195 4.91 -25.84 -14.56
N SER A 196 4.49 -25.06 -13.56
CA SER A 196 3.43 -25.37 -12.62
C SER A 196 2.50 -24.16 -12.47
N ASP A 197 1.23 -24.35 -12.73
CA ASP A 197 0.24 -23.29 -12.64
C ASP A 197 0.14 -22.76 -11.20
N THR A 198 -0.06 -23.62 -10.22
CA THR A 198 -0.31 -23.23 -8.84
C THR A 198 0.95 -22.71 -8.12
N TRP A 199 2.02 -23.53 -8.08
CA TRP A 199 3.23 -23.16 -7.32
C TRP A 199 4.05 -22.09 -8.02
N GLY A 200 4.05 -22.10 -9.37
CA GLY A 200 4.75 -21.09 -10.15
C GLY A 200 4.11 -19.72 -10.01
N GLU A 201 2.81 -19.65 -10.15
CA GLU A 201 2.04 -18.41 -9.99
C GLU A 201 2.14 -17.89 -8.56
N TRP A 202 2.00 -18.76 -7.55
CA TRP A 202 2.19 -18.40 -6.14
C TRP A 202 3.57 -17.79 -5.87
N ALA A 203 4.64 -18.44 -6.32
CA ALA A 203 5.99 -17.95 -6.10
C ALA A 203 6.26 -16.64 -6.84
N GLY A 204 5.83 -16.55 -8.09
CA GLY A 204 5.98 -15.36 -8.92
C GLY A 204 5.16 -14.17 -8.40
N GLY A 205 3.92 -14.41 -7.99
CA GLY A 205 3.05 -13.44 -7.34
C GLY A 205 3.65 -12.93 -6.02
N SER A 206 4.13 -13.84 -5.17
CA SER A 206 4.79 -13.46 -3.90
C SER A 206 5.98 -12.53 -4.14
N VAL A 207 6.85 -12.83 -5.10
CA VAL A 207 7.99 -11.97 -5.46
C VAL A 207 7.51 -10.61 -5.97
N ALA A 208 6.47 -10.59 -6.78
CA ALA A 208 5.87 -9.35 -7.28
C ALA A 208 5.34 -8.46 -6.14
N VAL A 209 4.59 -9.03 -5.19
CA VAL A 209 4.09 -8.31 -4.01
C VAL A 209 5.24 -7.76 -3.16
N ILE A 210 6.30 -8.53 -2.93
CA ILE A 210 7.48 -8.09 -2.16
C ILE A 210 8.10 -6.82 -2.76
N LEU A 211 8.08 -6.69 -4.08
CA LEU A 211 8.66 -5.54 -4.77
C LEU A 211 7.72 -4.33 -4.79
N ILE A 212 6.42 -4.57 -5.05
CA ILE A 212 5.48 -3.47 -5.30
C ILE A 212 4.85 -2.93 -4.01
N LEU A 213 4.57 -3.78 -3.03
CA LEU A 213 3.89 -3.40 -1.79
C LEU A 213 4.60 -2.27 -1.03
N PRO A 214 5.95 -2.30 -0.83
CA PRO A 214 6.67 -1.19 -0.22
C PRO A 214 6.58 0.09 -1.03
N LEU A 215 6.68 -0.01 -2.34
CA LEU A 215 6.71 1.14 -3.23
C LEU A 215 5.36 1.88 -3.22
N ALA A 216 4.26 1.17 -3.43
CA ALA A 216 2.91 1.72 -3.45
C ALA A 216 2.51 2.29 -2.07
N SER A 217 2.84 1.58 -1.00
CA SER A 217 2.53 2.00 0.37
C SER A 217 3.31 3.23 0.80
N LEU A 218 4.62 3.30 0.49
CA LEU A 218 5.43 4.48 0.74
C LEU A 218 4.96 5.68 -0.08
N ALA A 219 4.56 5.48 -1.34
CA ALA A 219 4.01 6.55 -2.15
C ALA A 219 2.73 7.14 -1.51
N THR A 220 1.84 6.29 -0.97
CA THR A 220 0.64 6.73 -0.25
C THR A 220 1.00 7.50 1.03
N ALA A 221 1.95 7.02 1.82
CA ALA A 221 2.43 7.66 3.03
C ALA A 221 3.09 9.02 2.75
N LEU A 222 3.90 9.11 1.69
CA LEU A 222 4.55 10.34 1.25
C LEU A 222 3.55 11.36 0.70
N ALA A 223 2.55 10.92 -0.06
CA ALA A 223 1.47 11.78 -0.53
C ALA A 223 0.72 12.42 0.65
N TYR A 224 0.37 11.62 1.67
CA TYR A 224 -0.23 12.16 2.89
C TYR A 224 0.68 13.19 3.57
N GLY A 225 1.95 12.87 3.75
CA GLY A 225 2.93 13.75 4.40
C GLY A 225 3.13 15.09 3.67
N SER A 226 2.94 15.12 2.35
CA SER A 226 3.03 16.35 1.56
C SER A 226 1.78 17.24 1.69
N LEU A 227 0.64 16.65 2.04
CA LEU A 227 -0.65 17.35 2.17
C LEU A 227 -1.00 17.74 3.59
N SER A 228 -0.34 17.16 4.60
CA SER A 228 -0.55 17.41 6.02
C SER A 228 0.64 18.17 6.61
N PRO A 229 0.67 19.51 6.58
CA PRO A 229 1.85 20.31 6.95
C PRO A 229 2.15 20.33 8.45
N HIS A 230 1.32 19.71 9.29
CA HIS A 230 1.45 19.74 10.75
C HIS A 230 1.83 18.39 11.38
N SER A 231 2.32 17.43 10.57
CA SER A 231 2.75 16.11 11.06
C SER A 231 4.26 15.93 11.07
#